data_bf7c44893fb35f1444a87a0bf686dbb4
#
_entry.id   bf7c44893fb35f1444a87a0bf686dbb4
#
_cell.length_a   1.000
_cell.length_b   1.000
_cell.length_c   1.000
_cell.angle_alpha   90.00
_cell.angle_beta   90.00
_cell.angle_gamma   90.00
#
_symmetry.space_group_name_H-M   'P 1'
#
loop_
_entity.id
_entity.type
_entity.pdbx_description
1 polymer ?
#
loop_
_entity_poly.entity_id
_entity_poly.type
_entity_poly.pdbx_seq_one_letter_code
_entity_poly.pdbx_strand_id
1 'polypeptide(L)'
;MRIVLGLVVICFAALSVEGLRAQDMLQGVDLAQPAYSQAELTRADIEAALQHRKSGHKVDLSEKSLNGLDLSGLDLHGVDFRAARLNKTSLAGARLDDAILDQAWLIEADLTGASLKGAHAFATQMQRMRADGADFAHARLAGDLTGASVRGANFSEADLSADMKNQSMGLMRAVLRSAALEGARFHNANLASADLRFARAAGADFSNANLKGADAAGADFTSVNWTGAKTDGLDLDSAQIDTAARATLSGAQNVDRARLK
;
A
#
# COMPACT_ATOMS: atom_id res chain seq x y z
N MET A 1 -55.80 -32.12 -31.43
CA MET A 1 -55.42 -30.84 -30.78
C MET A 1 -54.21 -31.15 -29.86
N ARG A 2 -53.01 -30.90 -30.37
CA ARG A 2 -51.75 -31.21 -29.66
C ARG A 2 -51.29 -29.95 -28.95
N ILE A 3 -51.21 -30.00 -27.62
CA ILE A 3 -50.68 -28.94 -26.77
C ILE A 3 -49.16 -29.15 -26.71
N VAL A 4 -48.39 -28.20 -27.26
CA VAL A 4 -46.92 -28.16 -27.14
C VAL A 4 -46.58 -27.38 -25.87
N LEU A 5 -46.02 -28.10 -24.88
CA LEU A 5 -45.54 -27.51 -23.65
C LEU A 5 -44.14 -26.93 -23.91
N GLY A 6 -44.05 -25.61 -24.01
CA GLY A 6 -42.74 -24.92 -24.12
C GLY A 6 -42.03 -24.89 -22.79
N LEU A 7 -40.84 -25.51 -22.75
CA LEU A 7 -39.90 -25.48 -21.63
C LEU A 7 -39.20 -24.12 -21.61
N VAL A 8 -39.56 -23.25 -20.67
CA VAL A 8 -38.80 -22.03 -20.41
C VAL A 8 -37.60 -22.35 -19.56
N VAL A 9 -36.41 -22.39 -20.19
CA VAL A 9 -35.14 -22.48 -19.49
C VAL A 9 -34.81 -21.10 -18.96
N ILE A 10 -34.97 -20.91 -17.64
CA ILE A 10 -34.50 -19.70 -16.97
C ILE A 10 -33.00 -19.88 -16.73
N CYS A 11 -32.16 -19.25 -17.58
CA CYS A 11 -30.75 -19.08 -17.30
C CYS A 11 -30.61 -18.15 -16.09
N PHE A 12 -30.32 -18.71 -14.92
CA PHE A 12 -29.75 -17.92 -13.82
C PHE A 12 -28.32 -17.51 -14.22
N ALA A 13 -28.19 -16.30 -14.79
CA ALA A 13 -26.92 -15.64 -14.84
C ALA A 13 -26.49 -15.41 -13.38
N ALA A 14 -25.47 -16.13 -12.92
CA ALA A 14 -24.80 -15.83 -11.69
C ALA A 14 -24.17 -14.44 -11.85
N LEU A 15 -24.87 -13.42 -11.37
CA LEU A 15 -24.28 -12.11 -11.10
C LEU A 15 -23.23 -12.36 -10.00
N SER A 16 -21.97 -12.48 -10.41
CA SER A 16 -20.85 -12.34 -9.51
C SER A 16 -20.99 -10.95 -8.88
N VAL A 17 -21.38 -10.92 -7.62
CA VAL A 17 -21.31 -9.72 -6.79
C VAL A 17 -19.82 -9.44 -6.63
N GLU A 18 -19.23 -8.74 -7.61
CA GLU A 18 -17.96 -8.08 -7.39
C GLU A 18 -18.22 -7.07 -6.29
N GLY A 19 -17.76 -7.40 -5.07
CA GLY A 19 -17.92 -6.54 -3.92
C GLY A 19 -17.44 -5.14 -4.28
N LEU A 20 -18.30 -4.15 -4.08
CA LEU A 20 -17.96 -2.74 -4.21
C LEU A 20 -16.62 -2.50 -3.46
N ARG A 21 -15.54 -2.34 -4.23
CA ARG A 21 -14.22 -2.03 -3.70
C ARG A 21 -14.20 -0.55 -3.38
N ALA A 22 -14.53 -0.19 -2.15
CA ALA A 22 -14.56 1.20 -1.68
C ALA A 22 -13.21 1.96 -1.84
N GLN A 23 -12.14 1.26 -2.25
CA GLN A 23 -10.79 1.82 -2.43
C GLN A 23 -10.30 1.86 -3.88
N ASP A 24 -11.06 1.37 -4.86
CA ASP A 24 -10.66 1.46 -6.27
C ASP A 24 -11.07 2.82 -6.86
N MET A 25 -10.37 3.87 -6.41
CA MET A 25 -10.59 5.24 -6.90
C MET A 25 -10.12 5.43 -8.35
N LEU A 26 -9.49 4.41 -8.95
CA LEU A 26 -8.98 4.47 -10.33
C LEU A 26 -9.96 3.89 -11.34
N GLN A 27 -11.06 3.29 -10.90
CA GLN A 27 -12.04 2.69 -11.82
C GLN A 27 -12.64 3.76 -12.74
N GLY A 28 -12.34 3.66 -14.03
CA GLY A 28 -12.79 4.62 -15.04
C GLY A 28 -11.92 5.86 -15.22
N VAL A 29 -10.77 5.97 -14.51
CA VAL A 29 -9.82 7.07 -14.69
C VAL A 29 -8.84 6.71 -15.80
N ASP A 30 -8.81 7.54 -16.86
CA ASP A 30 -7.79 7.44 -17.91
C ASP A 30 -6.52 8.19 -17.48
N LEU A 31 -5.52 7.43 -17.02
CA LEU A 31 -4.23 7.96 -16.55
C LEU A 31 -3.37 8.55 -17.67
N ALA A 32 -3.73 8.39 -18.94
CA ALA A 32 -3.04 9.01 -20.07
C ALA A 32 -3.44 10.47 -20.29
N GLN A 33 -4.54 10.91 -19.70
CA GLN A 33 -4.97 12.30 -19.80
C GLN A 33 -3.90 13.26 -19.24
N PRO A 34 -3.74 14.47 -19.82
CA PRO A 34 -2.75 15.45 -19.38
C PRO A 34 -2.78 15.74 -17.88
N ALA A 35 -3.96 15.78 -17.27
CA ALA A 35 -4.12 15.99 -15.84
C ALA A 35 -3.41 14.94 -14.97
N TYR A 36 -3.18 13.71 -15.48
CA TYR A 36 -2.55 12.60 -14.76
C TYR A 36 -1.18 12.22 -15.31
N SER A 37 -0.73 12.85 -16.39
CA SER A 37 0.52 12.49 -17.09
C SER A 37 1.49 13.66 -17.28
N GLN A 38 1.03 14.93 -17.17
CA GLN A 38 1.88 16.10 -17.37
C GLN A 38 2.13 16.83 -16.03
N ALA A 39 3.33 17.40 -15.89
CA ALA A 39 3.68 18.28 -14.79
C ALA A 39 3.30 19.74 -15.11
N GLU A 40 2.88 20.49 -14.10
CA GLU A 40 2.66 21.94 -14.17
C GLU A 40 3.84 22.76 -13.65
N LEU A 41 4.77 22.12 -12.95
CA LEU A 41 6.02 22.68 -12.44
C LEU A 41 7.20 21.93 -13.02
N THR A 42 8.36 22.56 -12.97
CA THR A 42 9.64 21.92 -13.29
C THR A 42 10.42 21.58 -12.02
N ARG A 43 11.45 20.74 -12.14
CA ARG A 43 12.39 20.48 -11.04
C ARG A 43 12.99 21.79 -10.50
N ALA A 44 13.38 22.71 -11.39
CA ALA A 44 13.97 24.00 -11.00
C ALA A 44 13.01 24.86 -10.16
N ASP A 45 11.71 24.86 -10.48
CA ASP A 45 10.71 25.57 -9.68
C ASP A 45 10.62 25.00 -8.26
N ILE A 46 10.69 23.67 -8.11
CA ILE A 46 10.67 23.01 -6.82
C ILE A 46 11.95 23.29 -6.04
N GLU A 47 13.13 23.20 -6.67
CA GLU A 47 14.40 23.55 -6.05
C GLU A 47 14.42 25.01 -5.56
N ALA A 48 13.90 25.94 -6.36
CA ALA A 48 13.74 27.34 -5.97
C ALA A 48 12.81 27.50 -4.75
N ALA A 49 11.67 26.79 -4.73
CA ALA A 49 10.75 26.81 -3.59
C ALA A 49 11.41 26.28 -2.31
N LEU A 50 12.20 25.21 -2.43
CA LEU A 50 12.96 24.62 -1.31
C LEU A 50 14.04 25.58 -0.78
N GLN A 51 14.78 26.26 -1.66
CA GLN A 51 15.80 27.26 -1.29
C GLN A 51 15.20 28.46 -0.57
N HIS A 52 13.99 28.91 -0.97
CA HIS A 52 13.29 30.05 -0.37
C HIS A 52 12.45 29.67 0.85
N ARG A 53 12.54 28.42 1.34
CA ARG A 53 11.83 27.95 2.51
C ARG A 53 12.21 28.80 3.72
N LYS A 54 11.25 29.53 4.27
CA LYS A 54 11.43 30.26 5.55
C LYS A 54 11.44 29.26 6.70
N SER A 55 12.25 29.56 7.72
CA SER A 55 12.27 28.74 8.95
C SER A 55 10.85 28.57 9.51
N GLY A 56 10.48 27.34 9.82
CA GLY A 56 9.16 26.99 10.36
C GLY A 56 8.01 26.95 9.34
N HIS A 57 8.26 27.23 8.05
CA HIS A 57 7.22 27.11 7.01
C HIS A 57 7.46 25.85 6.16
N LYS A 58 6.37 25.15 5.86
CA LYS A 58 6.39 24.04 4.91
C LYS A 58 6.38 24.58 3.48
N VAL A 59 7.06 23.90 2.56
CA VAL A 59 6.85 24.12 1.13
C VAL A 59 5.53 23.46 0.79
N ASP A 60 4.61 24.21 0.21
CA ASP A 60 3.28 23.75 -0.18
C ASP A 60 3.26 23.41 -1.67
N LEU A 61 3.17 22.11 -1.96
CA LEU A 61 2.99 21.53 -3.29
C LEU A 61 1.67 20.76 -3.36
N SER A 62 0.72 21.06 -2.45
CA SER A 62 -0.58 20.43 -2.43
C SER A 62 -1.34 20.66 -3.74
N GLU A 63 -2.08 19.62 -4.18
CA GLU A 63 -2.87 19.61 -5.40
C GLU A 63 -2.06 19.80 -6.71
N LYS A 64 -0.76 20.00 -6.63
CA LYS A 64 0.13 20.23 -7.80
C LYS A 64 0.28 18.97 -8.65
N SER A 65 0.38 19.19 -9.96
CA SER A 65 0.76 18.14 -10.91
C SER A 65 2.26 18.12 -11.09
N LEU A 66 2.90 17.05 -10.61
CA LEU A 66 4.35 16.82 -10.64
C LEU A 66 4.68 15.52 -11.41
N ASN A 67 3.73 15.04 -12.22
CA ASN A 67 3.82 13.77 -12.91
C ASN A 67 5.07 13.68 -13.78
N GLY A 68 5.78 12.54 -13.69
CA GLY A 68 6.94 12.24 -14.52
C GLY A 68 8.19 13.09 -14.26
N LEU A 69 8.19 13.95 -13.26
CA LEU A 69 9.37 14.72 -12.90
C LEU A 69 10.49 13.84 -12.32
N ASP A 70 11.72 14.26 -12.53
CA ASP A 70 12.85 13.74 -11.77
C ASP A 70 13.10 14.65 -10.55
N LEU A 71 12.70 14.16 -9.38
CA LEU A 71 12.91 14.80 -8.07
C LEU A 71 13.88 13.97 -7.22
N SER A 72 14.66 13.09 -7.86
CA SER A 72 15.60 12.20 -7.17
C SER A 72 16.63 12.99 -6.36
N GLY A 73 16.95 12.47 -5.17
CA GLY A 73 17.94 13.02 -4.26
C GLY A 73 17.57 14.35 -3.61
N LEU A 74 16.39 14.94 -3.87
CA LEU A 74 15.99 16.20 -3.25
C LEU A 74 15.69 16.04 -1.76
N ASP A 75 15.96 17.10 -0.98
CA ASP A 75 15.48 17.24 0.39
C ASP A 75 14.07 17.82 0.42
N LEU A 76 13.09 16.92 0.45
CA LEU A 76 11.66 17.19 0.49
C LEU A 76 11.07 17.03 1.89
N HIS A 77 11.92 17.08 2.94
CA HIS A 77 11.48 16.94 4.33
C HIS A 77 10.35 17.90 4.68
N GLY A 78 9.26 17.37 5.21
CA GLY A 78 8.09 18.13 5.67
C GLY A 78 7.33 18.87 4.56
N VAL A 79 7.59 18.60 3.28
CA VAL A 79 6.84 19.19 2.17
C VAL A 79 5.39 18.70 2.22
N ASP A 80 4.48 19.60 1.89
CA ASP A 80 3.06 19.29 1.77
C ASP A 80 2.72 18.90 0.32
N PHE A 81 2.40 17.62 0.11
CA PHE A 81 1.98 17.04 -1.16
C PHE A 81 0.53 16.57 -1.13
N ARG A 82 -0.32 17.09 -0.23
CA ARG A 82 -1.72 16.64 -0.16
C ARG A 82 -2.40 16.75 -1.52
N ALA A 83 -3.04 15.66 -1.93
CA ALA A 83 -3.72 15.55 -3.21
C ALA A 83 -2.85 15.89 -4.45
N ALA A 84 -1.52 15.96 -4.29
CA ALA A 84 -0.60 16.16 -5.42
C ALA A 84 -0.56 14.93 -6.33
N ARG A 85 -0.29 15.14 -7.59
CA ARG A 85 -0.12 14.07 -8.59
C ARG A 85 1.36 13.89 -8.91
N LEU A 86 1.91 12.77 -8.45
CA LEU A 86 3.31 12.37 -8.55
C LEU A 86 3.42 11.05 -9.36
N ASN A 87 2.48 10.79 -10.28
CA ASN A 87 2.51 9.56 -11.06
C ASN A 87 3.78 9.50 -11.91
N LYS A 88 4.46 8.34 -11.88
CA LYS A 88 5.71 8.10 -12.63
C LYS A 88 6.85 9.08 -12.28
N THR A 89 6.74 9.82 -11.18
CA THR A 89 7.79 10.72 -10.69
C THR A 89 8.95 9.91 -10.13
N SER A 90 10.19 10.30 -10.43
CA SER A 90 11.37 9.77 -9.75
C SER A 90 11.60 10.52 -8.45
N LEU A 91 11.54 9.83 -7.33
CA LEU A 91 11.86 10.26 -5.98
C LEU A 91 12.99 9.40 -5.39
N ALA A 92 13.76 8.71 -6.27
CA ALA A 92 14.80 7.79 -5.85
C ALA A 92 15.84 8.51 -4.97
N GLY A 93 16.09 7.95 -3.78
CA GLY A 93 17.01 8.54 -2.80
C GLY A 93 16.59 9.90 -2.23
N ALA A 94 15.38 10.40 -2.53
CA ALA A 94 14.89 11.65 -1.97
C ALA A 94 14.59 11.51 -0.46
N ARG A 95 14.65 12.62 0.28
CA ARG A 95 14.28 12.68 1.70
C ARG A 95 12.89 13.29 1.85
N LEU A 96 11.88 12.46 2.10
CA LEU A 96 10.49 12.84 2.33
C LEU A 96 10.08 12.66 3.81
N ASP A 97 11.04 12.72 4.74
CA ASP A 97 10.75 12.59 6.15
C ASP A 97 9.70 13.61 6.58
N ASP A 98 8.67 13.20 7.36
CA ASP A 98 7.55 14.02 7.80
C ASP A 98 6.76 14.72 6.67
N ALA A 99 6.92 14.30 5.41
CA ALA A 99 6.12 14.80 4.30
C ALA A 99 4.65 14.41 4.45
N ILE A 100 3.76 15.27 3.96
CA ILE A 100 2.32 15.01 3.96
C ILE A 100 1.90 14.59 2.54
N LEU A 101 1.57 13.32 2.38
CA LEU A 101 1.19 12.70 1.10
C LEU A 101 -0.30 12.29 1.09
N ASP A 102 -1.10 12.80 2.04
CA ASP A 102 -2.50 12.42 2.15
C ASP A 102 -3.22 12.67 0.82
N GLN A 103 -3.93 11.65 0.32
CA GLN A 103 -4.65 11.66 -0.96
C GLN A 103 -3.76 11.89 -2.20
N ALA A 104 -2.44 11.88 -2.07
CA ALA A 104 -1.54 12.04 -3.21
C ALA A 104 -1.58 10.80 -4.12
N TRP A 105 -1.21 10.99 -5.38
CA TRP A 105 -1.15 9.95 -6.40
C TRP A 105 0.30 9.69 -6.79
N LEU A 106 0.84 8.53 -6.42
CA LEU A 106 2.21 8.07 -6.70
C LEU A 106 2.20 6.79 -7.55
N ILE A 107 1.24 6.67 -8.46
CA ILE A 107 1.09 5.48 -9.30
C ILE A 107 2.35 5.33 -10.17
N GLU A 108 3.00 4.15 -10.09
CA GLU A 108 4.24 3.86 -10.82
C GLU A 108 5.41 4.81 -10.49
N ALA A 109 5.34 5.58 -9.38
CA ALA A 109 6.46 6.41 -8.93
C ALA A 109 7.65 5.54 -8.48
N ASP A 110 8.85 6.11 -8.57
CA ASP A 110 10.09 5.47 -8.11
C ASP A 110 10.59 6.15 -6.83
N LEU A 111 10.47 5.45 -5.72
CA LEU A 111 10.95 5.84 -4.39
C LEU A 111 12.10 4.94 -3.92
N THR A 112 12.81 4.29 -4.83
CA THR A 112 13.92 3.36 -4.49
C THR A 112 14.91 4.07 -3.59
N GLY A 113 15.17 3.50 -2.39
CA GLY A 113 16.08 4.04 -1.40
C GLY A 113 15.69 5.39 -0.79
N ALA A 114 14.47 5.89 -1.03
CA ALA A 114 13.99 7.14 -0.43
C ALA A 114 13.77 6.99 1.09
N SER A 115 13.85 8.12 1.83
CA SER A 115 13.47 8.18 3.23
C SER A 115 12.11 8.85 3.37
N LEU A 116 11.15 8.15 4.02
CA LEU A 116 9.80 8.63 4.31
C LEU A 116 9.48 8.48 5.80
N LYS A 117 10.48 8.62 6.66
CA LYS A 117 10.31 8.46 8.12
C LYS A 117 9.26 9.44 8.63
N GLY A 118 8.27 8.92 9.39
CA GLY A 118 7.21 9.75 9.93
C GLY A 118 6.27 10.36 8.89
N ALA A 119 6.39 10.04 7.61
CA ALA A 119 5.53 10.58 6.57
C ALA A 119 4.06 10.14 6.76
N HIS A 120 3.14 11.00 6.33
CA HIS A 120 1.71 10.75 6.35
C HIS A 120 1.21 10.47 4.93
N ALA A 121 0.62 9.31 4.71
CA ALA A 121 0.12 8.86 3.41
C ALA A 121 -1.27 8.20 3.56
N PHE A 122 -2.24 8.97 4.05
CA PHE A 122 -3.63 8.54 4.19
C PHE A 122 -4.36 8.65 2.85
N ALA A 123 -5.10 7.62 2.46
CA ALA A 123 -5.84 7.53 1.20
C ALA A 123 -4.96 7.75 -0.06
N THR A 124 -3.67 7.48 0.03
CA THR A 124 -2.69 7.68 -1.04
C THR A 124 -2.78 6.56 -2.07
N GLN A 125 -2.65 6.90 -3.35
CA GLN A 125 -2.61 5.95 -4.46
C GLN A 125 -1.16 5.63 -4.83
N MET A 126 -0.68 4.44 -4.46
CA MET A 126 0.72 4.00 -4.63
C MET A 126 0.82 2.70 -5.44
N GLN A 127 -0.19 2.42 -6.28
CA GLN A 127 -0.22 1.19 -7.06
C GLN A 127 1.01 1.10 -7.98
N ARG A 128 1.62 -0.07 -7.99
CA ARG A 128 2.80 -0.41 -8.81
C ARG A 128 4.01 0.52 -8.63
N MET A 129 4.06 1.30 -7.52
CA MET A 129 5.27 2.08 -7.20
C MET A 129 6.46 1.16 -6.92
N ARG A 130 7.66 1.68 -7.07
CA ARG A 130 8.90 1.04 -6.64
C ARG A 130 9.46 1.80 -5.45
N ALA A 131 9.69 1.11 -4.35
CA ALA A 131 10.27 1.67 -3.13
C ALA A 131 11.20 0.63 -2.45
N ASP A 132 11.93 -0.13 -3.29
CA ASP A 132 12.87 -1.13 -2.78
C ASP A 132 13.95 -0.44 -1.93
N GLY A 133 14.17 -0.96 -0.71
CA GLY A 133 15.11 -0.41 0.25
C GLY A 133 14.71 0.96 0.84
N ALA A 134 13.52 1.47 0.58
CA ALA A 134 13.06 2.73 1.16
C ALA A 134 12.81 2.61 2.68
N ASP A 135 12.86 3.73 3.39
CA ASP A 135 12.65 3.79 4.83
C ASP A 135 11.33 4.49 5.17
N PHE A 136 10.33 3.70 5.58
CA PHE A 136 9.01 4.12 6.04
C PHE A 136 8.85 4.00 7.56
N ALA A 137 9.95 3.98 8.33
CA ALA A 137 9.87 3.86 9.77
C ALA A 137 8.97 4.96 10.37
N HIS A 138 8.09 4.58 11.30
CA HIS A 138 7.12 5.48 11.95
C HIS A 138 6.12 6.17 11.01
N ALA A 139 6.10 5.85 9.71
CA ALA A 139 5.15 6.44 8.77
C ALA A 139 3.72 5.94 9.02
N ARG A 140 2.74 6.76 8.67
CA ARG A 140 1.32 6.37 8.63
C ARG A 140 0.88 6.13 7.18
N LEU A 141 0.57 4.88 6.85
CA LEU A 141 0.37 4.41 5.48
C LEU A 141 -0.98 3.68 5.35
N ALA A 142 -2.08 4.41 5.26
CA ALA A 142 -3.40 3.83 4.97
C ALA A 142 -3.80 4.15 3.52
N GLY A 143 -3.15 3.51 2.55
CA GLY A 143 -3.31 3.75 1.12
C GLY A 143 -3.26 2.46 0.29
N ASP A 144 -3.33 2.59 -1.02
CA ASP A 144 -3.31 1.46 -1.95
C ASP A 144 -1.93 1.25 -2.56
N LEU A 145 -1.24 0.21 -2.09
CA LEU A 145 0.07 -0.26 -2.57
C LEU A 145 -0.06 -1.54 -3.44
N THR A 146 -1.22 -1.75 -4.07
CA THR A 146 -1.44 -2.94 -4.89
C THR A 146 -0.34 -3.08 -5.95
N GLY A 147 0.34 -4.24 -5.95
CA GLY A 147 1.40 -4.54 -6.89
C GLY A 147 2.68 -3.72 -6.72
N ALA A 148 2.82 -2.93 -5.66
CA ALA A 148 4.04 -2.19 -5.38
C ALA A 148 5.24 -3.12 -5.10
N SER A 149 6.45 -2.64 -5.37
CA SER A 149 7.69 -3.29 -4.95
C SER A 149 8.30 -2.50 -3.79
N VAL A 150 8.41 -3.13 -2.63
CA VAL A 150 8.99 -2.59 -1.40
C VAL A 150 9.98 -3.59 -0.77
N ARG A 151 10.74 -4.29 -1.61
CA ARG A 151 11.71 -5.30 -1.18
C ARG A 151 12.76 -4.68 -0.26
N GLY A 152 13.02 -5.34 0.87
CA GLY A 152 13.98 -4.87 1.84
C GLY A 152 13.67 -3.51 2.47
N ALA A 153 12.49 -2.93 2.18
CA ALA A 153 12.08 -1.66 2.78
C ALA A 153 11.86 -1.78 4.29
N ASN A 154 12.00 -0.68 4.99
CA ASN A 154 11.85 -0.60 6.44
C ASN A 154 10.51 0.03 6.81
N PHE A 155 9.60 -0.75 7.39
CA PHE A 155 8.32 -0.32 7.95
C PHE A 155 8.30 -0.45 9.49
N SER A 156 9.47 -0.43 10.14
CA SER A 156 9.50 -0.56 11.59
C SER A 156 8.69 0.55 12.26
N GLU A 157 7.79 0.15 13.19
CA GLU A 157 6.90 1.05 13.93
C GLU A 157 5.93 1.87 13.05
N ALA A 158 5.80 1.53 11.77
CA ALA A 158 4.83 2.17 10.88
C ALA A 158 3.39 1.73 11.22
N ASP A 159 2.43 2.65 11.00
CA ASP A 159 1.00 2.37 11.13
C ASP A 159 0.35 2.19 9.76
N LEU A 160 0.10 0.93 9.40
CA LEU A 160 -0.58 0.50 8.18
C LEU A 160 -2.01 0.01 8.48
N SER A 161 -2.51 0.26 9.69
CA SER A 161 -3.80 -0.26 10.13
C SER A 161 -4.98 0.46 9.48
N ALA A 162 -6.15 -0.19 9.57
CA ALA A 162 -7.40 0.42 9.17
C ALA A 162 -7.76 1.62 10.07
N ASP A 163 -8.20 2.72 9.46
CA ASP A 163 -8.76 3.85 10.20
C ASP A 163 -10.18 3.53 10.68
N MET A 164 -10.27 3.03 11.92
CA MET A 164 -11.54 2.66 12.55
C MET A 164 -12.36 3.88 13.02
N LYS A 165 -11.81 5.09 12.98
CA LYS A 165 -12.48 6.31 13.44
C LYS A 165 -13.34 6.95 12.35
N ASN A 166 -12.98 6.78 11.07
CA ASN A 166 -13.65 7.38 9.92
C ASN A 166 -14.41 6.33 9.07
N GLN A 167 -15.23 5.51 9.69
CA GLN A 167 -15.95 4.42 9.02
C GLN A 167 -16.93 4.89 7.91
N SER A 168 -17.33 6.17 7.89
CA SER A 168 -18.25 6.73 6.89
C SER A 168 -17.66 6.81 5.48
N MET A 169 -16.33 6.75 5.34
CA MET A 169 -15.59 6.81 4.06
C MET A 169 -15.18 5.42 3.53
N GLY A 170 -15.71 4.35 4.13
CA GLY A 170 -15.22 3.00 3.92
C GLY A 170 -14.01 2.69 4.80
N LEU A 171 -13.66 1.43 4.88
CA LEU A 171 -12.53 0.99 5.71
C LEU A 171 -11.22 1.35 5.01
N MET A 172 -10.69 2.56 5.26
CA MET A 172 -9.38 2.98 4.75
C MET A 172 -8.30 2.22 5.51
N ARG A 173 -7.56 1.37 4.82
CA ARG A 173 -6.51 0.49 5.33
C ARG A 173 -5.36 0.42 4.34
N ALA A 174 -4.19 -0.05 4.76
CA ALA A 174 -3.16 -0.39 3.79
C ALA A 174 -3.59 -1.60 2.95
N VAL A 175 -3.52 -1.44 1.63
CA VAL A 175 -3.74 -2.51 0.65
C VAL A 175 -2.40 -2.87 0.04
N LEU A 176 -1.85 -4.03 0.42
CA LEU A 176 -0.57 -4.57 -0.04
C LEU A 176 -0.79 -5.79 -0.96
N ARG A 177 -1.94 -5.85 -1.62
CA ARG A 177 -2.31 -6.96 -2.48
C ARG A 177 -1.28 -7.14 -3.61
N SER A 178 -0.79 -8.37 -3.75
CA SER A 178 0.22 -8.73 -4.77
C SER A 178 1.51 -7.91 -4.69
N ALA A 179 1.74 -7.18 -3.60
CA ALA A 179 2.97 -6.42 -3.41
C ALA A 179 4.17 -7.35 -3.19
N ALA A 180 5.36 -6.89 -3.60
CA ALA A 180 6.63 -7.55 -3.34
C ALA A 180 7.21 -7.00 -2.04
N LEU A 181 7.19 -7.82 -0.99
CA LEU A 181 7.61 -7.49 0.37
C LEU A 181 8.83 -8.33 0.81
N GLU A 182 9.49 -9.01 -0.12
CA GLU A 182 10.57 -9.93 0.20
C GLU A 182 11.66 -9.22 1.03
N GLY A 183 11.97 -9.76 2.20
CA GLY A 183 12.96 -9.21 3.13
C GLY A 183 12.60 -7.85 3.73
N ALA A 184 11.39 -7.34 3.55
CA ALA A 184 10.94 -6.10 4.19
C ALA A 184 10.85 -6.26 5.72
N ARG A 185 11.08 -5.18 6.46
CA ARG A 185 11.04 -5.16 7.93
C ARG A 185 9.78 -4.47 8.42
N PHE A 186 8.94 -5.22 9.13
CA PHE A 186 7.70 -4.76 9.78
C PHE A 186 7.80 -4.86 11.32
N HIS A 187 9.02 -4.76 11.87
CA HIS A 187 9.24 -4.84 13.31
C HIS A 187 8.37 -3.81 14.04
N ASN A 188 7.57 -4.26 15.04
CA ASN A 188 6.60 -3.42 15.78
C ASN A 188 5.55 -2.69 14.92
N ALA A 189 5.43 -2.97 13.63
CA ALA A 189 4.46 -2.30 12.76
C ALA A 189 3.02 -2.70 13.09
N ASN A 190 2.08 -1.80 12.84
CA ASN A 190 0.66 -2.07 12.99
C ASN A 190 0.02 -2.31 11.61
N LEU A 191 -0.30 -3.57 11.30
CA LEU A 191 -0.98 -4.00 10.07
C LEU A 191 -2.39 -4.53 10.36
N ALA A 192 -3.01 -4.10 11.46
CA ALA A 192 -4.35 -4.58 11.82
C ALA A 192 -5.34 -4.31 10.68
N SER A 193 -6.04 -5.36 10.26
CA SER A 193 -7.00 -5.34 9.15
C SER A 193 -6.42 -4.96 7.77
N ALA A 194 -5.09 -4.94 7.57
CA ALA A 194 -4.46 -4.73 6.27
C ALA A 194 -4.84 -5.82 5.25
N ASP A 195 -4.81 -5.49 3.97
CA ASP A 195 -5.01 -6.45 2.87
C ASP A 195 -3.65 -6.88 2.31
N LEU A 196 -3.20 -8.07 2.69
CA LEU A 196 -1.94 -8.69 2.27
C LEU A 196 -2.17 -9.83 1.25
N ARG A 197 -3.34 -9.93 0.65
CA ARG A 197 -3.67 -11.04 -0.25
C ARG A 197 -2.67 -11.13 -1.40
N PHE A 198 -2.19 -12.36 -1.63
CA PHE A 198 -1.22 -12.66 -2.67
C PHE A 198 0.10 -11.87 -2.56
N ALA A 199 0.40 -11.24 -1.43
CA ALA A 199 1.67 -10.57 -1.20
C ALA A 199 2.82 -11.59 -1.20
N ARG A 200 3.98 -11.19 -1.69
CA ARG A 200 5.21 -11.98 -1.63
C ARG A 200 6.08 -11.43 -0.51
N ALA A 201 6.05 -12.08 0.64
CA ALA A 201 6.72 -11.64 1.86
C ALA A 201 7.80 -12.62 2.34
N ALA A 202 8.35 -13.41 1.42
CA ALA A 202 9.39 -14.37 1.77
C ALA A 202 10.57 -13.68 2.47
N GLY A 203 11.00 -14.22 3.64
CA GLY A 203 12.09 -13.69 4.43
C GLY A 203 11.80 -12.32 5.10
N ALA A 204 10.57 -11.85 5.11
CA ALA A 204 10.20 -10.60 5.80
C ALA A 204 10.26 -10.76 7.33
N ASP A 205 10.48 -9.65 8.03
CA ASP A 205 10.49 -9.61 9.49
C ASP A 205 9.20 -8.96 10.02
N PHE A 206 8.28 -9.79 10.55
CA PHE A 206 7.07 -9.34 11.23
C PHE A 206 7.19 -9.45 12.76
N SER A 207 8.40 -9.43 13.29
CA SER A 207 8.59 -9.53 14.74
C SER A 207 7.85 -8.41 15.48
N ASN A 208 7.08 -8.81 16.51
CA ASN A 208 6.19 -7.95 17.30
C ASN A 208 5.12 -7.17 16.50
N ALA A 209 4.96 -7.43 15.21
CA ALA A 209 3.96 -6.75 14.39
C ALA A 209 2.53 -7.13 14.81
N ASN A 210 1.59 -6.21 14.63
CA ASN A 210 0.18 -6.44 14.86
C ASN A 210 -0.54 -6.73 13.52
N LEU A 211 -0.87 -8.00 13.26
CA LEU A 211 -1.59 -8.44 12.05
C LEU A 211 -3.04 -8.87 12.37
N LYS A 212 -3.61 -8.40 13.50
CA LYS A 212 -4.97 -8.77 13.90
C LYS A 212 -5.99 -8.50 12.79
N GLY A 213 -6.71 -9.56 12.37
CA GLY A 213 -7.74 -9.45 11.35
C GLY A 213 -7.25 -9.05 9.97
N ALA A 214 -5.95 -9.09 9.69
CA ALA A 214 -5.42 -8.88 8.35
C ALA A 214 -5.83 -10.05 7.43
N ASP A 215 -6.01 -9.75 6.15
CA ASP A 215 -6.32 -10.74 5.11
C ASP A 215 -5.04 -11.03 4.31
N ALA A 216 -4.51 -12.22 4.45
CA ALA A 216 -3.28 -12.67 3.79
C ALA A 216 -3.52 -13.92 2.93
N ALA A 217 -4.75 -14.13 2.46
CA ALA A 217 -5.09 -15.27 1.63
C ALA A 217 -4.18 -15.34 0.39
N GLY A 218 -3.59 -16.51 0.15
CA GLY A 218 -2.69 -16.77 -0.98
C GLY A 218 -1.32 -16.11 -0.90
N ALA A 219 -0.97 -15.44 0.20
CA ALA A 219 0.34 -14.80 0.35
C ALA A 219 1.48 -15.83 0.52
N ASP A 220 2.70 -15.45 0.16
CA ASP A 220 3.93 -16.23 0.43
C ASP A 220 4.64 -15.65 1.65
N PHE A 221 4.59 -16.39 2.75
CA PHE A 221 5.23 -16.09 4.02
C PHE A 221 6.35 -17.09 4.37
N THR A 222 7.02 -17.63 3.37
CA THR A 222 8.15 -18.54 3.65
C THR A 222 9.31 -17.79 4.29
N SER A 223 9.96 -18.43 5.27
CA SER A 223 11.11 -17.89 6.01
C SER A 223 10.85 -16.56 6.74
N VAL A 224 9.60 -16.32 7.12
CA VAL A 224 9.19 -15.11 7.85
C VAL A 224 9.53 -15.22 9.33
N ASN A 225 10.02 -14.13 9.92
CA ASN A 225 10.18 -14.01 11.38
C ASN A 225 8.86 -13.56 12.02
N TRP A 226 8.19 -14.47 12.73
CA TRP A 226 6.93 -14.23 13.43
C TRP A 226 7.09 -13.96 14.93
N THR A 227 8.32 -13.79 15.44
CA THR A 227 8.58 -13.67 16.89
C THR A 227 7.75 -12.55 17.50
N GLY A 228 6.85 -12.87 18.44
CA GLY A 228 6.00 -11.89 19.12
C GLY A 228 4.90 -11.27 18.26
N ALA A 229 4.70 -11.69 17.03
CA ALA A 229 3.63 -11.18 16.17
C ALA A 229 2.23 -11.51 16.75
N LYS A 230 1.30 -10.55 16.61
CA LYS A 230 -0.11 -10.74 16.99
C LYS A 230 -0.90 -11.14 15.75
N THR A 231 -1.32 -12.41 15.68
CA THR A 231 -1.93 -13.02 14.50
C THR A 231 -3.39 -13.42 14.68
N ASP A 232 -4.04 -12.95 15.77
CA ASP A 232 -5.45 -13.26 16.02
C ASP A 232 -6.33 -12.85 14.85
N GLY A 233 -7.00 -13.80 14.22
CA GLY A 233 -7.88 -13.55 13.08
C GLY A 233 -7.18 -13.21 11.77
N LEU A 234 -5.85 -13.33 11.67
CA LEU A 234 -5.11 -13.26 10.40
C LEU A 234 -5.59 -14.39 9.48
N ASP A 235 -6.11 -14.07 8.30
CA ASP A 235 -6.58 -15.07 7.34
C ASP A 235 -5.41 -15.59 6.49
N LEU A 236 -5.13 -16.89 6.60
CA LEU A 236 -4.06 -17.61 5.89
C LEU A 236 -4.61 -18.59 4.85
N ASP A 237 -5.84 -18.42 4.37
CA ASP A 237 -6.40 -19.30 3.36
C ASP A 237 -5.47 -19.41 2.14
N SER A 238 -5.04 -20.64 1.84
CA SER A 238 -4.14 -20.92 0.71
C SER A 238 -2.78 -20.18 0.75
N ALA A 239 -2.44 -19.50 1.84
CA ALA A 239 -1.12 -18.88 2.02
C ALA A 239 -0.04 -19.96 2.11
N GLN A 240 1.20 -19.60 1.79
CA GLN A 240 2.36 -20.48 1.94
C GLN A 240 3.13 -20.07 3.20
N ILE A 241 3.35 -21.02 4.10
CA ILE A 241 4.06 -20.81 5.39
C ILE A 241 5.04 -21.97 5.65
N ASP A 242 6.05 -21.72 6.47
CA ASP A 242 6.92 -22.79 6.93
C ASP A 242 6.19 -23.70 7.90
N THR A 243 6.46 -25.00 7.84
CA THR A 243 5.89 -26.02 8.73
C THR A 243 6.12 -25.63 10.21
N ALA A 244 7.31 -25.10 10.54
CA ALA A 244 7.65 -24.68 11.90
C ALA A 244 6.82 -23.47 12.39
N ALA A 245 6.36 -22.61 11.50
CA ALA A 245 5.58 -21.43 11.85
C ALA A 245 4.15 -21.74 12.28
N ARG A 246 3.61 -22.92 11.91
CA ARG A 246 2.21 -23.31 12.17
C ARG A 246 1.81 -23.19 13.63
N ALA A 247 2.68 -23.60 14.56
CA ALA A 247 2.40 -23.52 15.99
C ALA A 247 2.35 -22.07 16.50
N THR A 248 3.19 -21.19 15.96
CA THR A 248 3.24 -19.76 16.31
C THR A 248 2.00 -19.02 15.80
N LEU A 249 1.40 -19.48 14.68
CA LEU A 249 0.25 -18.89 14.03
C LEU A 249 -1.09 -19.46 14.50
N SER A 250 -1.14 -20.07 15.68
CA SER A 250 -2.33 -20.75 16.21
C SER A 250 -3.56 -19.84 16.40
N GLY A 251 -3.39 -18.51 16.50
CA GLY A 251 -4.49 -17.52 16.56
C GLY A 251 -5.03 -17.11 15.19
N ALA A 252 -4.37 -17.50 14.10
CA ALA A 252 -4.78 -17.18 12.74
C ALA A 252 -5.96 -18.06 12.29
N GLN A 253 -6.72 -17.56 11.31
CA GLN A 253 -7.79 -18.31 10.63
C GLN A 253 -7.22 -19.09 9.44
N ASN A 254 -7.86 -20.20 9.09
CA ASN A 254 -7.55 -21.03 7.92
C ASN A 254 -6.09 -21.56 7.87
N VAL A 255 -5.40 -21.62 9.01
CA VAL A 255 -4.02 -22.14 9.10
C VAL A 255 -3.89 -23.58 8.57
N ASP A 256 -4.94 -24.39 8.73
CA ASP A 256 -5.03 -25.77 8.24
C ASP A 256 -5.18 -25.86 6.72
N ARG A 257 -5.60 -24.75 6.07
CA ARG A 257 -5.69 -24.62 4.61
C ARG A 257 -4.44 -23.99 3.99
N ALA A 258 -3.52 -23.51 4.82
CA ALA A 258 -2.23 -23.02 4.34
C ALA A 258 -1.37 -24.16 3.75
N ARG A 259 -0.60 -23.82 2.74
CA ARG A 259 0.38 -24.72 2.13
C ARG A 259 1.67 -24.69 2.95
N LEU A 260 2.08 -25.84 3.45
CA LEU A 260 3.31 -25.99 4.22
C LEU A 260 4.51 -26.22 3.33
N LYS A 261 5.63 -25.58 3.67
CA LYS A 261 6.92 -25.72 2.99
C LYS A 261 7.98 -26.24 3.96
#